data_4eb7eec7f48b58d911bdb6d33e01f015
#
_entry.id   4eb7eec7f48b58d911bdb6d33e01f015
#
_cell.length_a   1.000
_cell.length_b   1.000
_cell.length_c   1.000
_cell.angle_alpha   90.00
_cell.angle_beta   90.00
_cell.angle_gamma   90.00
#
_symmetry.space_group_name_H-M   'P 1'
#
loop_
_entity.id
_entity.type
_entity.pdbx_description
1 polymer ?
#
loop_
_entity_poly.entity_id
_entity_poly.type
_entity_poly.pdbx_seq_one_letter_code
_entity_poly.pdbx_strand_id
1 'polypeptide(L)'
;MIIRPETSHDHEAITQVTLAAFTGKFSDHPTEHLIVKGLREAGALSLSLVAELDGHIVGHVAFSKVTINGEYQGWYGLGPISVQPALQKQGIGSTLIHEGLVRLREMGARGCVLEGDPNYYNRFGFKSYLNLIYKGAPAPQYFMAHPFYDAVPQGEVEYHPAFYVSL
;
A
#
# COMPACT_ATOMS: atom_id res chain seq x y z
N MET A 1 4.42 -16.84 12.23
CA MET A 1 4.28 -15.44 11.79
C MET A 1 2.90 -14.92 12.12
N ILE A 2 2.84 -13.72 12.63
CA ILE A 2 1.57 -13.09 13.01
C ILE A 2 1.39 -11.84 12.15
N ILE A 3 0.20 -11.70 11.53
CA ILE A 3 -0.20 -10.45 10.86
C ILE A 3 -1.20 -9.75 11.78
N ARG A 4 -0.90 -8.52 12.15
CA ARG A 4 -1.74 -7.74 13.07
C ARG A 4 -1.68 -6.25 12.77
N PRO A 5 -2.67 -5.47 13.23
CA PRO A 5 -2.58 -4.00 13.16
C PRO A 5 -1.36 -3.47 13.94
N GLU A 6 -0.81 -2.37 13.45
CA GLU A 6 0.28 -1.71 14.18
C GLU A 6 -0.22 -1.15 15.52
N THR A 7 0.71 -1.07 16.47
CA THR A 7 0.54 -0.34 17.72
C THR A 7 1.56 0.79 17.78
N SER A 8 1.44 1.68 18.76
CA SER A 8 2.41 2.77 18.93
C SER A 8 3.85 2.28 19.16
N HIS A 9 4.00 1.05 19.67
CA HIS A 9 5.32 0.44 19.88
C HIS A 9 6.00 -0.01 18.59
N ASP A 10 5.28 -0.06 17.48
CA ASP A 10 5.78 -0.57 16.20
C ASP A 10 6.35 0.52 15.28
N HIS A 11 6.15 1.81 15.59
CA HIS A 11 6.46 2.90 14.66
C HIS A 11 7.92 2.89 14.20
N GLU A 12 8.85 2.73 15.14
CA GLU A 12 10.29 2.69 14.80
C GLU A 12 10.64 1.45 13.96
N ALA A 13 10.10 0.30 14.32
CA ALA A 13 10.35 -0.95 13.58
C ALA A 13 9.78 -0.85 12.16
N ILE A 14 8.63 -0.22 11.97
CA ILE A 14 8.04 0.03 10.64
C ILE A 14 8.98 0.93 9.83
N THR A 15 9.48 2.01 10.42
CA THR A 15 10.45 2.88 9.75
C THR A 15 11.67 2.09 9.30
N GLN A 16 12.23 1.25 10.16
CA GLN A 16 13.44 0.48 9.86
C GLN A 16 13.21 -0.56 8.76
N VAL A 17 12.11 -1.31 8.78
CA VAL A 17 11.82 -2.29 7.73
C VAL A 17 11.55 -1.60 6.39
N THR A 18 10.91 -0.44 6.42
CA THR A 18 10.64 0.33 5.19
C THR A 18 11.94 0.87 4.60
N LEU A 19 12.80 1.46 5.41
CA LEU A 19 14.12 1.91 4.97
C LEU A 19 14.94 0.75 4.40
N ALA A 20 14.98 -0.38 5.09
CA ALA A 20 15.75 -1.54 4.63
C ALA A 20 15.22 -2.06 3.28
N ALA A 21 13.91 -2.08 3.09
CA ALA A 21 13.31 -2.59 1.85
C ALA A 21 13.55 -1.69 0.64
N PHE A 22 13.59 -0.36 0.84
CA PHE A 22 13.64 0.60 -0.28
C PHE A 22 15.01 1.24 -0.50
N THR A 23 15.91 1.22 0.47
CA THR A 23 17.25 1.81 0.30
C THR A 23 18.01 1.05 -0.78
N GLY A 24 18.55 1.80 -1.76
CA GLY A 24 19.33 1.25 -2.86
C GLY A 24 18.50 0.57 -3.95
N LYS A 25 17.16 0.48 -3.80
CA LYS A 25 16.32 -0.15 -4.82
C LYS A 25 16.06 0.78 -6.00
N PHE A 26 15.63 2.01 -5.72
CA PHE A 26 15.39 3.04 -6.73
C PHE A 26 16.18 4.32 -6.43
N SER A 27 16.58 4.49 -5.17
CA SER A 27 17.28 5.67 -4.67
C SER A 27 18.05 5.29 -3.42
N ASP A 28 19.15 6.02 -3.14
CA ASP A 28 19.88 5.92 -1.87
C ASP A 28 19.18 6.70 -0.75
N HIS A 29 18.17 7.51 -1.11
CA HIS A 29 17.41 8.35 -0.18
C HIS A 29 15.91 8.11 -0.36
N PRO A 30 15.41 6.93 0.04
CA PRO A 30 13.99 6.60 -0.14
C PRO A 30 13.10 7.48 0.74
N THR A 31 11.85 7.68 0.29
CA THR A 31 10.87 8.51 0.99
C THR A 31 9.67 7.71 1.52
N GLU A 32 9.60 6.41 1.27
CA GLU A 32 8.43 5.58 1.59
C GLU A 32 8.12 5.58 3.09
N HIS A 33 9.14 5.60 3.95
CA HIS A 33 8.95 5.70 5.41
C HIS A 33 8.36 7.04 5.82
N LEU A 34 8.65 8.12 5.07
CA LEU A 34 8.08 9.45 5.29
C LEU A 34 6.61 9.49 4.88
N ILE A 35 6.23 8.74 3.85
CA ILE A 35 4.83 8.61 3.44
C ILE A 35 4.03 7.98 4.58
N VAL A 36 4.51 6.88 5.14
CA VAL A 36 3.84 6.20 6.26
C VAL A 36 3.71 7.15 7.45
N LYS A 37 4.80 7.83 7.81
CA LYS A 37 4.80 8.79 8.91
C LYS A 37 3.79 9.92 8.68
N GLY A 38 3.79 10.49 7.46
CA GLY A 38 2.87 11.57 7.10
C GLY A 38 1.41 11.14 7.14
N LEU A 39 1.10 9.95 6.65
CA LEU A 39 -0.25 9.39 6.72
C LEU A 39 -0.69 9.21 8.18
N ARG A 40 0.19 8.69 9.03
CA ARG A 40 -0.11 8.48 10.45
C ARG A 40 -0.37 9.81 11.16
N GLU A 41 0.50 10.79 10.96
CA GLU A 41 0.37 12.12 11.58
C GLU A 41 -0.90 12.86 11.13
N ALA A 42 -1.32 12.64 9.89
CA ALA A 42 -2.54 13.24 9.35
C ALA A 42 -3.82 12.49 9.75
N GLY A 43 -3.71 11.38 10.48
CA GLY A 43 -4.86 10.54 10.78
C GLY A 43 -5.43 9.83 9.55
N ALA A 44 -4.62 9.68 8.50
CA ALA A 44 -5.02 9.13 7.20
C ALA A 44 -4.50 7.73 6.95
N LEU A 45 -3.80 7.12 7.90
CA LEU A 45 -3.35 5.73 7.81
C LEU A 45 -4.52 4.83 8.20
N SER A 46 -5.36 4.52 7.21
CA SER A 46 -6.65 3.86 7.43
C SER A 46 -6.52 2.42 7.89
N LEU A 47 -5.51 1.72 7.39
CA LEU A 47 -5.16 0.36 7.81
C LEU A 47 -3.65 0.22 7.71
N SER A 48 -3.05 -0.28 8.78
CA SER A 48 -1.61 -0.51 8.85
C SER A 48 -1.38 -1.86 9.50
N LEU A 49 -0.82 -2.79 8.73
CA LEU A 49 -0.57 -4.16 9.18
C LEU A 49 0.92 -4.44 9.24
N VAL A 50 1.33 -5.09 10.31
CA VAL A 50 2.70 -5.56 10.49
C VAL A 50 2.73 -7.09 10.42
N ALA A 51 3.83 -7.62 9.89
CA ALA A 51 4.16 -9.03 9.97
C ALA A 51 5.22 -9.21 11.06
N GLU A 52 4.88 -9.97 12.09
CA GLU A 52 5.76 -10.24 13.22
C GLU A 52 6.23 -11.68 13.17
N LEU A 53 7.53 -11.87 13.27
CA LEU A 53 8.17 -13.18 13.26
C LEU A 53 9.18 -13.22 14.41
N ASP A 54 9.00 -14.18 15.32
CA ASP A 54 9.87 -14.35 16.50
C ASP A 54 10.07 -13.04 17.29
N GLY A 55 8.98 -12.27 17.44
CA GLY A 55 8.99 -11.01 18.18
C GLY A 55 9.55 -9.80 17.43
N HIS A 56 9.91 -9.97 16.16
CA HIS A 56 10.44 -8.89 15.31
C HIS A 56 9.49 -8.54 14.18
N ILE A 57 9.39 -7.25 13.86
CA ILE A 57 8.64 -6.79 12.71
C ILE A 57 9.49 -7.00 11.46
N VAL A 58 9.00 -7.86 10.56
CA VAL A 58 9.71 -8.23 9.32
C VAL A 58 9.01 -7.74 8.06
N GLY A 59 7.82 -7.18 8.18
CA GLY A 59 7.06 -6.64 7.06
C GLY A 59 6.00 -5.66 7.51
N HIS A 60 5.53 -4.84 6.57
CA HIS A 60 4.52 -3.83 6.81
C HIS A 60 3.77 -3.51 5.53
N VAL A 61 2.48 -3.22 5.63
CA VAL A 61 1.68 -2.67 4.54
C VAL A 61 0.75 -1.59 5.06
N ALA A 62 0.68 -0.49 4.31
CA ALA A 62 -0.20 0.64 4.61
C ALA A 62 -1.30 0.74 3.58
N PHE A 63 -2.49 1.17 4.03
CA PHE A 63 -3.63 1.49 3.17
C PHE A 63 -4.18 2.85 3.58
N SER A 64 -4.52 3.66 2.59
CA SER A 64 -5.09 4.99 2.82
C SER A 64 -6.13 5.31 1.76
N LYS A 65 -7.07 6.18 2.10
CA LYS A 65 -8.12 6.60 1.16
C LYS A 65 -7.50 7.30 -0.05
N VAL A 66 -8.06 7.02 -1.22
CA VAL A 66 -7.78 7.78 -2.43
C VAL A 66 -9.04 8.52 -2.86
N THR A 67 -8.88 9.56 -3.67
CA THR A 67 -9.99 10.25 -4.31
C THR A 67 -10.06 9.86 -5.78
N ILE A 68 -11.27 9.92 -6.32
CA ILE A 68 -11.52 9.74 -7.75
C ILE A 68 -12.27 10.98 -8.21
N ASN A 69 -11.69 11.74 -9.13
CA ASN A 69 -12.19 13.05 -9.53
C ASN A 69 -12.42 13.97 -8.32
N GLY A 70 -11.49 13.95 -7.36
CA GLY A 70 -11.51 14.80 -6.19
C GLY A 70 -12.40 14.33 -5.04
N GLU A 71 -13.08 13.19 -5.18
CA GLU A 71 -14.01 12.70 -4.15
C GLU A 71 -13.63 11.31 -3.65
N TYR A 72 -13.78 11.10 -2.33
CA TYR A 72 -13.66 9.76 -1.76
C TYR A 72 -14.91 8.95 -2.12
N GLN A 73 -14.70 7.82 -2.78
CA GLN A 73 -15.78 6.95 -3.27
C GLN A 73 -15.68 5.52 -2.74
N GLY A 74 -15.05 5.33 -1.59
CA GLY A 74 -14.90 4.01 -0.97
C GLY A 74 -13.68 3.24 -1.43
N TRP A 75 -12.76 3.89 -2.14
CA TRP A 75 -11.54 3.27 -2.66
C TRP A 75 -10.32 3.64 -1.81
N TYR A 76 -9.40 2.67 -1.72
CA TYR A 76 -8.18 2.80 -0.93
C TYR A 76 -6.97 2.51 -1.81
N GLY A 77 -5.86 3.14 -1.51
CA GLY A 77 -4.57 2.81 -2.10
C GLY A 77 -3.79 1.87 -1.20
N LEU A 78 -3.18 0.86 -1.79
CA LEU A 78 -2.24 -0.04 -1.13
C LEU A 78 -0.83 0.50 -1.32
N GLY A 79 -0.15 0.78 -0.24
CA GLY A 79 1.24 1.19 -0.24
C GLY A 79 1.54 2.27 0.80
N PRO A 80 2.80 2.36 1.19
CA PRO A 80 3.90 1.45 0.85
C PRO A 80 3.74 0.05 1.43
N ILE A 81 4.38 -0.93 0.80
CA ILE A 81 4.53 -2.28 1.33
C ILE A 81 6.01 -2.61 1.42
N SER A 82 6.42 -3.20 2.54
CA SER A 82 7.83 -3.48 2.83
C SER A 82 7.99 -4.86 3.43
N VAL A 83 9.05 -5.56 3.02
CA VAL A 83 9.47 -6.82 3.62
C VAL A 83 10.98 -6.74 3.81
N GLN A 84 11.45 -7.21 4.96
CA GLN A 84 12.88 -7.30 5.25
C GLN A 84 13.60 -7.98 4.08
N PRO A 85 14.66 -7.36 3.51
CA PRO A 85 15.28 -7.89 2.29
C PRO A 85 15.70 -9.35 2.37
N ALA A 86 16.25 -9.79 3.50
CA ALA A 86 16.67 -11.17 3.70
C ALA A 86 15.50 -12.17 3.70
N LEU A 87 14.26 -11.70 3.86
CA LEU A 87 13.07 -12.53 3.97
C LEU A 87 12.10 -12.35 2.81
N GLN A 88 12.49 -11.62 1.77
CA GLN A 88 11.68 -11.46 0.56
C GLN A 88 11.57 -12.77 -0.20
N LYS A 89 10.52 -12.88 -1.04
CA LYS A 89 10.21 -14.07 -1.86
C LYS A 89 9.87 -15.32 -1.03
N GLN A 90 9.39 -15.12 0.20
CA GLN A 90 8.98 -16.21 1.10
C GLN A 90 7.51 -16.11 1.50
N GLY A 91 6.73 -15.27 0.82
CA GLY A 91 5.29 -15.16 1.02
C GLY A 91 4.84 -14.15 2.06
N ILE A 92 5.73 -13.40 2.70
CA ILE A 92 5.35 -12.40 3.72
C ILE A 92 4.55 -11.27 3.09
N GLY A 93 5.04 -10.70 1.98
CA GLY A 93 4.32 -9.64 1.26
C GLY A 93 2.96 -10.10 0.78
N SER A 94 2.90 -11.31 0.22
CA SER A 94 1.66 -11.92 -0.24
C SER A 94 0.63 -12.06 0.89
N THR A 95 1.07 -12.50 2.06
CA THR A 95 0.21 -12.65 3.24
C THR A 95 -0.30 -11.30 3.72
N LEU A 96 0.56 -10.27 3.74
CA LEU A 96 0.16 -8.91 4.09
C LEU A 96 -0.90 -8.36 3.13
N ILE A 97 -0.73 -8.59 1.84
CA ILE A 97 -1.68 -8.13 0.82
C ILE A 97 -3.03 -8.83 1.01
N HIS A 98 -3.05 -10.14 1.12
CA HIS A 98 -4.29 -10.91 1.31
C HIS A 98 -5.03 -10.49 2.56
N GLU A 99 -4.33 -10.39 3.68
CA GLU A 99 -4.95 -9.98 4.95
C GLU A 99 -5.47 -8.55 4.87
N GLY A 100 -4.71 -7.65 4.23
CA GLY A 100 -5.14 -6.28 4.02
C GLY A 100 -6.41 -6.17 3.21
N LEU A 101 -6.50 -6.93 2.10
CA LEU A 101 -7.70 -6.91 1.26
C LEU A 101 -8.92 -7.45 2.00
N VAL A 102 -8.76 -8.50 2.81
CA VAL A 102 -9.85 -9.03 3.64
C VAL A 102 -10.34 -7.95 4.60
N ARG A 103 -9.42 -7.28 5.30
CA ARG A 103 -9.79 -6.24 6.27
C ARG A 103 -10.42 -5.01 5.62
N LEU A 104 -9.96 -4.60 4.43
CA LEU A 104 -10.60 -3.52 3.68
C LEU A 104 -12.05 -3.86 3.35
N ARG A 105 -12.32 -5.10 2.91
CA ARG A 105 -13.70 -5.53 2.65
C ARG A 105 -14.56 -5.48 3.92
N GLU A 106 -14.03 -5.90 5.04
CA GLU A 106 -14.72 -5.83 6.33
C GLU A 106 -15.01 -4.40 6.76
N MET A 107 -14.16 -3.44 6.35
CA MET A 107 -14.36 -2.02 6.60
C MET A 107 -15.39 -1.39 5.66
N GLY A 108 -15.92 -2.14 4.70
CA GLY A 108 -16.87 -1.63 3.72
C GLY A 108 -16.25 -0.97 2.52
N ALA A 109 -14.95 -1.15 2.27
CA ALA A 109 -14.29 -0.59 1.09
C ALA A 109 -14.89 -1.16 -0.19
N ARG A 110 -14.92 -0.33 -1.24
CA ARG A 110 -15.42 -0.72 -2.55
C ARG A 110 -14.36 -1.30 -3.46
N GLY A 111 -13.12 -1.02 -3.17
CA GLY A 111 -12.00 -1.54 -3.94
C GLY A 111 -10.68 -0.93 -3.50
N CYS A 112 -9.63 -1.38 -4.14
CA CYS A 112 -8.26 -1.00 -3.84
C CYS A 112 -7.50 -0.71 -5.13
N VAL A 113 -6.64 0.29 -5.11
CA VAL A 113 -5.75 0.61 -6.22
C VAL A 113 -4.30 0.53 -5.75
N LEU A 114 -3.39 0.34 -6.69
CA LEU A 114 -1.96 0.41 -6.43
C LEU A 114 -1.20 0.74 -7.70
N GLU A 115 0.04 1.17 -7.51
CA GLU A 115 1.03 1.30 -8.57
C GLU A 115 2.09 0.24 -8.35
N GLY A 116 2.35 -0.60 -9.34
CA GLY A 116 3.30 -1.67 -9.19
C GLY A 116 3.40 -2.58 -10.42
N ASP A 117 4.11 -3.68 -10.28
CA ASP A 117 4.36 -4.62 -11.37
C ASP A 117 3.14 -5.54 -11.61
N PRO A 118 2.53 -5.48 -12.81
CA PRO A 118 1.40 -6.35 -13.13
C PRO A 118 1.72 -7.84 -13.00
N ASN A 119 2.94 -8.24 -13.31
CA ASN A 119 3.35 -9.64 -13.22
C ASN A 119 3.28 -10.18 -11.79
N TYR A 120 3.43 -9.29 -10.82
CA TYR A 120 3.28 -9.67 -9.41
C TYR A 120 1.84 -9.48 -8.92
N TYR A 121 1.25 -8.31 -9.15
CA TYR A 121 -0.02 -7.94 -8.52
C TYR A 121 -1.25 -8.54 -9.19
N ASN A 122 -1.15 -9.03 -10.44
CA ASN A 122 -2.27 -9.69 -11.11
C ASN A 122 -2.78 -10.91 -10.32
N ARG A 123 -1.90 -11.61 -9.63
CA ARG A 123 -2.26 -12.80 -8.82
C ARG A 123 -3.22 -12.47 -7.67
N PHE A 124 -3.27 -11.21 -7.24
CA PHE A 124 -4.15 -10.78 -6.15
C PHE A 124 -5.47 -10.18 -6.64
N GLY A 125 -5.71 -10.18 -7.95
CA GLY A 125 -6.92 -9.63 -8.53
C GLY A 125 -6.80 -8.20 -9.05
N PHE A 126 -5.60 -7.63 -9.04
CA PHE A 126 -5.36 -6.29 -9.57
C PHE A 126 -5.17 -6.32 -11.09
N LYS A 127 -5.82 -5.39 -11.79
CA LYS A 127 -5.72 -5.21 -13.24
C LYS A 127 -5.72 -3.73 -13.58
N SER A 128 -5.17 -3.37 -14.74
CA SER A 128 -5.32 -2.04 -15.30
C SER A 128 -6.67 -1.89 -15.98
N TYR A 129 -7.26 -0.71 -15.82
CA TYR A 129 -8.55 -0.35 -16.43
C TYR A 129 -8.40 0.95 -17.21
N LEU A 130 -8.92 0.97 -18.44
CA LEU A 130 -8.70 2.06 -19.37
C LEU A 130 -9.18 3.41 -18.83
N ASN A 131 -10.29 3.44 -18.10
CA ASN A 131 -10.95 4.68 -17.68
C ASN A 131 -10.66 5.08 -16.23
N LEU A 132 -9.85 4.31 -15.50
CA LEU A 132 -9.40 4.68 -14.16
C LEU A 132 -7.92 5.00 -14.24
N ILE A 133 -7.57 6.27 -14.08
CA ILE A 133 -6.27 6.82 -14.45
C ILE A 133 -5.56 7.38 -13.22
N TYR A 134 -4.26 7.13 -13.14
CA TYR A 134 -3.38 7.82 -12.19
C TYR A 134 -2.24 8.45 -12.99
N LYS A 135 -2.17 9.79 -13.00
CA LYS A 135 -1.16 10.53 -13.76
C LYS A 135 0.26 10.34 -13.25
N GLY A 136 0.41 9.96 -11.98
CA GLY A 136 1.72 9.70 -11.40
C GLY A 136 2.36 8.39 -11.84
N ALA A 137 1.62 7.50 -12.50
CA ALA A 137 2.17 6.22 -12.95
C ALA A 137 3.08 6.43 -14.17
N PRO A 138 4.23 5.72 -14.25
CA PRO A 138 5.14 5.84 -15.39
C PRO A 138 4.51 5.35 -16.70
N ALA A 139 3.56 4.40 -16.62
CA ALA A 139 2.78 3.95 -17.76
C ALA A 139 1.46 3.35 -17.24
N PRO A 140 0.38 3.34 -18.08
CA PRO A 140 -0.95 2.89 -17.62
C PRO A 140 -1.00 1.47 -17.04
N GLN A 141 -0.18 0.55 -17.57
CA GLN A 141 -0.18 -0.83 -17.09
C GLN A 141 0.32 -0.98 -15.65
N TYR A 142 1.04 0.00 -15.12
CA TYR A 142 1.56 -0.03 -13.75
C TYR A 142 0.58 0.50 -12.72
N PHE A 143 -0.53 1.07 -13.15
CA PHE A 143 -1.61 1.47 -12.26
C PHE A 143 -2.74 0.47 -12.35
N MET A 144 -3.08 -0.16 -11.22
CA MET A 144 -3.99 -1.28 -11.19
C MET A 144 -5.06 -1.09 -10.14
N ALA A 145 -6.21 -1.71 -10.36
CA ALA A 145 -7.34 -1.69 -9.45
C ALA A 145 -7.87 -3.10 -9.21
N HIS A 146 -8.37 -3.31 -8.00
CA HIS A 146 -9.09 -4.52 -7.62
C HIS A 146 -10.44 -4.11 -7.06
N PRO A 147 -11.52 -4.15 -7.87
CA PRO A 147 -12.85 -3.86 -7.39
C PRO A 147 -13.34 -5.01 -6.52
N PHE A 148 -13.97 -4.67 -5.39
CA PHE A 148 -14.58 -5.68 -4.51
C PHE A 148 -16.03 -5.96 -4.91
N TYR A 149 -16.60 -5.07 -5.70
CA TYR A 149 -17.94 -5.16 -6.27
C TYR A 149 -17.86 -4.90 -7.78
N ASP A 150 -18.99 -4.91 -8.47
CA ASP A 150 -19.06 -5.02 -9.93
C ASP A 150 -18.43 -3.90 -10.74
N ALA A 151 -18.35 -2.68 -10.23
CA ALA A 151 -17.99 -1.53 -11.04
C ALA A 151 -16.65 -0.93 -10.65
N VAL A 152 -15.80 -0.69 -11.65
CA VAL A 152 -14.63 0.19 -11.53
C VAL A 152 -15.09 1.59 -11.98
N PRO A 153 -14.97 2.61 -11.11
CA PRO A 153 -15.36 3.95 -11.50
C PRO A 153 -14.45 4.52 -12.59
N GLN A 154 -14.95 5.51 -13.30
CA GLN A 154 -14.16 6.26 -14.26
C GLN A 154 -13.63 7.52 -13.59
N GLY A 155 -12.40 7.88 -13.89
CA GLY A 155 -11.86 9.13 -13.42
C GLY A 155 -10.37 9.08 -13.11
N GLU A 156 -9.91 10.18 -12.52
CA GLU A 156 -8.52 10.37 -12.14
C GLU A 156 -8.35 10.12 -10.63
N VAL A 157 -7.48 9.20 -10.29
CA VAL A 157 -7.17 8.85 -8.91
C VAL A 157 -6.09 9.79 -8.38
N GLU A 158 -6.27 10.26 -7.15
CA GLU A 158 -5.23 10.95 -6.39
C GLU A 158 -5.05 10.26 -5.03
N TYR A 159 -3.79 10.09 -4.66
CA TYR A 159 -3.44 9.63 -3.33
C TYR A 159 -3.45 10.79 -2.34
N HIS A 160 -3.40 10.47 -1.05
CA HIS A 160 -3.27 11.47 -0.01
C HIS A 160 -2.01 12.33 -0.24
N PRO A 161 -2.04 13.64 0.11
CA PRO A 161 -0.87 14.52 -0.06
C PRO A 161 0.44 14.01 0.53
N ALA A 162 0.38 13.15 1.57
CA ALA A 162 1.57 12.57 2.18
C ALA A 162 2.41 11.72 1.19
N PHE A 163 1.81 11.24 0.10
CA PHE A 163 2.54 10.49 -0.93
C PHE A 163 3.48 11.35 -1.77
N TYR A 164 3.30 12.66 -1.75
CA TYR A 164 4.06 13.60 -2.58
C TYR A 164 5.10 14.36 -1.77
N VAL A 165 5.69 13.70 -0.77
CA VAL A 165 6.76 14.29 0.04
C VAL A 165 8.03 14.46 -0.79
N SER A 166 8.76 15.55 -0.54
CA SER A 166 10.07 15.80 -1.13
C SER A 166 11.09 15.98 -0.02
N LEU A 167 12.31 15.55 -0.29
CA LEU A 167 13.43 15.73 0.61
C LEU A 167 14.07 17.10 0.41
#